data_c2615dcd64460ce43f48d507c336e76e
#
_entry.id   c2615dcd64460ce43f48d507c336e76e
#
_cell.length_a   1.000
_cell.length_b   1.000
_cell.length_c   1.000
_cell.angle_alpha   90.00
_cell.angle_beta   90.00
_cell.angle_gamma   90.00
#
_symmetry.space_group_name_H-M   'P 1'
#
loop_
_entity.id
_entity.type
_entity.pdbx_description
1 polymer ?
#
loop_
_entity_poly.entity_id
_entity_poly.type
_entity_poly.pdbx_seq_one_letter_code
_entity_poly.pdbx_strand_id
1 'polypeptide(L)'
;MPKINVYLPSDLAAEVKQAEIPVSEVCQRALQEEVLKMKAATAIGNDERLHAAAARLRASRDGEQVQEVQEGRSMGMSWALESASYSELESLVRITDQNWVNFQVGEEGWPTLYAELEEHAGGELRGTPQLNASSPFDRGVVEGARDAWLALPELDD
;
A
#
# COMPACT_ATOMS: atom_id res chain seq x y z
N MET A 1 -23.86 -38.06 -27.73
CA MET A 1 -22.91 -37.39 -26.81
C MET A 1 -22.31 -36.19 -27.53
N PRO A 2 -22.23 -35.00 -26.89
CA PRO A 2 -21.57 -33.88 -27.50
C PRO A 2 -20.06 -34.17 -27.62
N LYS A 3 -19.47 -33.77 -28.75
CA LYS A 3 -18.03 -33.92 -29.00
C LYS A 3 -17.35 -32.55 -28.98
N ILE A 4 -16.24 -32.47 -28.29
CA ILE A 4 -15.36 -31.28 -28.28
C ILE A 4 -14.06 -31.72 -28.95
N ASN A 5 -13.60 -30.95 -29.94
CA ASN A 5 -12.34 -31.20 -30.61
C ASN A 5 -11.26 -30.27 -30.00
N VAL A 6 -10.15 -30.87 -29.62
CA VAL A 6 -8.97 -30.15 -29.12
C VAL A 6 -7.87 -30.23 -30.17
N TYR A 7 -7.32 -29.09 -30.57
CA TYR A 7 -6.17 -29.01 -31.47
C TYR A 7 -4.88 -28.94 -30.66
N LEU A 8 -3.95 -29.83 -30.98
CA LEU A 8 -2.61 -29.84 -30.38
C LEU A 8 -1.59 -29.36 -31.42
N PRO A 9 -0.58 -28.57 -31.04
CA PRO A 9 0.58 -28.31 -31.87
C PRO A 9 1.26 -29.60 -32.31
N SER A 10 1.87 -29.60 -33.52
CA SER A 10 2.39 -30.84 -34.14
C SER A 10 3.51 -31.50 -33.32
N ASP A 11 4.35 -30.73 -32.69
CA ASP A 11 5.41 -31.16 -31.81
C ASP A 11 4.85 -31.85 -30.55
N LEU A 12 3.90 -31.20 -29.86
CA LEU A 12 3.23 -31.74 -28.69
C LEU A 12 2.44 -33.02 -29.04
N ALA A 13 1.79 -33.03 -30.22
CA ALA A 13 1.06 -34.21 -30.67
C ALA A 13 1.98 -35.43 -30.91
N ALA A 14 3.21 -35.19 -31.37
CA ALA A 14 4.20 -36.24 -31.53
C ALA A 14 4.69 -36.79 -30.18
N GLU A 15 4.98 -35.90 -29.23
CA GLU A 15 5.40 -36.30 -27.86
C GLU A 15 4.30 -37.10 -27.13
N VAL A 16 3.06 -36.62 -27.18
CA VAL A 16 1.91 -37.28 -26.57
C VAL A 16 1.71 -38.67 -27.14
N LYS A 17 1.89 -38.85 -28.46
CA LYS A 17 1.78 -40.15 -29.12
C LYS A 17 2.94 -41.08 -28.75
N GLN A 18 4.16 -40.56 -28.66
CA GLN A 18 5.34 -41.31 -28.25
C GLN A 18 5.24 -41.76 -26.78
N ALA A 19 4.66 -40.96 -25.92
CA ALA A 19 4.48 -41.26 -24.50
C ALA A 19 3.21 -42.09 -24.21
N GLU A 20 2.45 -42.50 -25.26
CA GLU A 20 1.20 -43.28 -25.16
C GLU A 20 0.17 -42.69 -24.17
N ILE A 21 0.13 -41.35 -24.08
CA ILE A 21 -0.73 -40.64 -23.13
C ILE A 21 -2.21 -40.77 -23.54
N PRO A 22 -3.13 -41.21 -22.65
CA PRO A 22 -4.56 -41.32 -22.94
C PRO A 22 -5.21 -39.92 -22.97
N VAL A 23 -5.10 -39.22 -24.11
CA VAL A 23 -5.50 -37.82 -24.28
C VAL A 23 -6.93 -37.57 -23.82
N SER A 24 -7.87 -38.45 -24.14
CA SER A 24 -9.27 -38.28 -23.77
C SER A 24 -9.47 -38.22 -22.26
N GLU A 25 -8.81 -39.10 -21.53
CA GLU A 25 -8.92 -39.16 -20.06
C GLU A 25 -8.25 -37.96 -19.39
N VAL A 26 -7.09 -37.57 -19.89
CA VAL A 26 -6.35 -36.38 -19.40
C VAL A 26 -7.17 -35.12 -19.63
N CYS A 27 -7.73 -34.94 -20.84
CA CYS A 27 -8.58 -33.78 -21.14
C CYS A 27 -9.86 -33.75 -20.30
N GLN A 28 -10.52 -34.92 -20.13
CA GLN A 28 -11.73 -34.98 -19.30
C GLN A 28 -11.44 -34.58 -17.85
N ARG A 29 -10.37 -35.12 -17.27
CA ARG A 29 -9.97 -34.78 -15.91
C ARG A 29 -9.62 -33.27 -15.77
N ALA A 30 -8.81 -32.73 -16.67
CA ALA A 30 -8.45 -31.33 -16.67
C ALA A 30 -9.68 -30.41 -16.80
N LEU A 31 -10.62 -30.75 -17.68
CA LEU A 31 -11.86 -29.97 -17.83
C LEU A 31 -12.76 -30.07 -16.59
N GLN A 32 -12.84 -31.27 -15.98
CA GLN A 32 -13.60 -31.42 -14.73
C GLN A 32 -13.03 -30.60 -13.60
N GLU A 33 -11.71 -30.58 -13.42
CA GLU A 33 -11.02 -29.77 -12.42
C GLU A 33 -11.26 -28.28 -12.66
N GLU A 34 -11.17 -27.82 -13.90
CA GLU A 34 -11.37 -26.41 -14.24
C GLU A 34 -12.84 -25.98 -14.04
N VAL A 35 -13.81 -26.83 -14.42
CA VAL A 35 -15.23 -26.55 -14.15
C VAL A 35 -15.52 -26.50 -12.66
N LEU A 36 -14.89 -27.34 -11.84
CA LEU A 36 -15.04 -27.28 -10.38
C LEU A 36 -14.44 -26.00 -9.81
N LYS A 37 -13.27 -25.56 -10.28
CA LYS A 37 -12.66 -24.29 -9.89
C LYS A 37 -13.55 -23.10 -10.25
N MET A 38 -14.07 -23.07 -11.48
CA MET A 38 -14.96 -22.01 -11.92
C MET A 38 -16.27 -21.97 -11.12
N LYS A 39 -16.87 -23.13 -10.84
CA LYS A 39 -18.07 -23.20 -9.99
C LYS A 39 -17.80 -22.72 -8.57
N ALA A 40 -16.66 -23.11 -7.98
CA ALA A 40 -16.25 -22.64 -6.67
C ALA A 40 -16.02 -21.13 -6.67
N ALA A 41 -15.30 -20.60 -7.66
CA ALA A 41 -15.08 -19.16 -7.81
C ALA A 41 -16.39 -18.38 -7.97
N THR A 42 -17.34 -18.90 -8.76
CA THR A 42 -18.67 -18.29 -8.96
C THR A 42 -19.51 -18.33 -7.67
N ALA A 43 -19.49 -19.45 -6.95
CA ALA A 43 -20.18 -19.57 -5.67
C ALA A 43 -19.63 -18.59 -4.62
N ILE A 44 -18.31 -18.45 -4.56
CA ILE A 44 -17.64 -17.47 -3.69
C ILE A 44 -18.00 -16.04 -4.12
N GLY A 45 -17.97 -15.75 -5.43
CA GLY A 45 -18.27 -14.42 -5.95
C GLY A 45 -19.71 -13.93 -5.70
N ASN A 46 -20.65 -14.85 -5.50
CA ASN A 46 -22.06 -14.56 -5.23
C ASN A 46 -22.44 -14.66 -3.74
N ASP A 47 -21.49 -14.92 -2.86
CA ASP A 47 -21.76 -15.02 -1.43
C ASP A 47 -21.92 -13.62 -0.82
N GLU A 48 -23.14 -13.25 -0.41
CA GLU A 48 -23.44 -11.98 0.24
C GLU A 48 -22.59 -11.72 1.49
N ARG A 49 -22.17 -12.77 2.18
CA ARG A 49 -21.31 -12.66 3.36
C ARG A 49 -19.92 -12.16 2.98
N LEU A 50 -19.38 -12.60 1.82
CA LEU A 50 -18.10 -12.12 1.32
C LEU A 50 -18.18 -10.66 0.88
N HIS A 51 -19.27 -10.27 0.22
CA HIS A 51 -19.50 -8.86 -0.14
C HIS A 51 -19.63 -7.98 1.11
N ALA A 52 -20.39 -8.42 2.10
CA ALA A 52 -20.53 -7.73 3.38
C ALA A 52 -19.17 -7.65 4.14
N ALA A 53 -18.41 -8.73 4.17
CA ALA A 53 -17.08 -8.75 4.78
C ALA A 53 -16.11 -7.79 4.06
N ALA A 54 -16.11 -7.79 2.74
CA ALA A 54 -15.29 -6.89 1.94
C ALA A 54 -15.67 -5.42 2.15
N ALA A 55 -16.96 -5.10 2.24
CA ALA A 55 -17.43 -3.75 2.53
C ALA A 55 -16.98 -3.30 3.94
N ARG A 56 -17.13 -4.16 4.94
CA ARG A 56 -16.70 -3.87 6.31
C ARG A 56 -15.19 -3.64 6.38
N LEU A 57 -14.39 -4.50 5.74
CA LEU A 57 -12.93 -4.37 5.75
C LEU A 57 -12.45 -3.10 5.04
N ARG A 58 -13.13 -2.69 3.95
CA ARG A 58 -12.84 -1.40 3.30
C ARG A 58 -13.14 -0.24 4.25
N ALA A 59 -14.30 -0.24 4.89
CA ALA A 59 -14.67 0.81 5.84
C ALA A 59 -13.70 0.87 7.04
N SER A 60 -13.25 -0.29 7.56
CA SER A 60 -12.23 -0.36 8.62
C SER A 60 -10.92 0.26 8.17
N ARG A 61 -10.41 -0.15 6.99
CA ARG A 61 -9.18 0.40 6.42
C ARG A 61 -9.26 1.91 6.20
N ASP A 62 -10.40 2.38 5.65
CA ASP A 62 -10.58 3.81 5.39
C ASP A 62 -10.62 4.61 6.71
N GLY A 63 -11.22 4.03 7.78
CA GLY A 63 -11.19 4.60 9.12
C GLY A 63 -9.78 4.63 9.73
N GLU A 64 -9.01 3.56 9.59
CA GLU A 64 -7.63 3.47 10.05
C GLU A 64 -6.75 4.51 9.35
N GLN A 65 -6.91 4.68 8.03
CA GLN A 65 -6.19 5.69 7.26
C GLN A 65 -6.49 7.12 7.73
N VAL A 66 -7.75 7.43 8.03
CA VAL A 66 -8.13 8.75 8.56
C VAL A 66 -7.48 8.99 9.92
N GLN A 67 -7.45 7.97 10.77
CA GLN A 67 -6.81 8.07 12.08
C GLN A 67 -5.30 8.30 11.94
N GLU A 68 -4.61 7.53 11.09
CA GLU A 68 -3.18 7.71 10.82
C GLU A 68 -2.85 9.12 10.31
N VAL A 69 -3.67 9.68 9.41
CA VAL A 69 -3.48 11.08 8.95
C VAL A 69 -3.62 12.07 10.12
N GLN A 70 -4.61 11.88 11.00
CA GLN A 70 -4.81 12.77 12.14
C GLN A 70 -3.67 12.67 13.16
N GLU A 71 -3.20 11.48 13.43
CA GLU A 71 -2.05 11.25 14.31
C GLU A 71 -0.79 11.91 13.74
N GLY A 72 -0.49 11.68 12.46
CA GLY A 72 0.61 12.33 11.77
C GLY A 72 0.48 13.85 11.78
N ARG A 73 -0.71 14.40 11.53
CA ARG A 73 -0.97 15.86 11.53
C ARG A 73 -0.74 16.47 12.91
N SER A 74 -1.20 15.79 13.95
CA SER A 74 -0.96 16.24 15.33
C SER A 74 0.53 16.26 15.66
N MET A 75 1.24 15.20 15.31
CA MET A 75 2.68 15.09 15.51
C MET A 75 3.46 16.13 14.72
N GLY A 76 3.18 16.30 13.42
CA GLY A 76 3.85 17.31 12.59
C GLY A 76 3.62 18.73 13.05
N MET A 77 2.42 19.04 13.56
CA MET A 77 2.10 20.33 14.14
C MET A 77 2.87 20.56 15.46
N SER A 78 2.89 19.58 16.36
CA SER A 78 3.64 19.66 17.62
C SER A 78 5.12 19.87 17.37
N TRP A 79 5.71 19.05 16.49
CA TRP A 79 7.10 19.20 16.10
C TRP A 79 7.41 20.59 15.54
N ALA A 80 6.58 21.11 14.65
CA ALA A 80 6.79 22.41 14.02
C ALA A 80 6.75 23.57 15.03
N LEU A 81 5.92 23.45 16.07
CA LEU A 81 5.76 24.51 17.09
C LEU A 81 6.76 24.42 18.23
N GLU A 82 7.28 23.23 18.53
CA GLU A 82 8.04 22.98 19.76
C GLU A 82 9.52 22.67 19.50
N SER A 83 9.84 21.99 18.40
CA SER A 83 11.16 21.38 18.19
C SER A 83 11.85 21.77 16.89
N ALA A 84 11.09 22.13 15.84
CA ALA A 84 11.62 22.37 14.51
C ALA A 84 12.56 23.58 14.46
N SER A 85 13.70 23.45 13.79
CA SER A 85 14.48 24.60 13.36
C SER A 85 13.82 25.26 12.14
N TYR A 86 14.08 26.54 11.93
CA TYR A 86 13.56 27.29 10.77
C TYR A 86 13.86 26.58 9.44
N SER A 87 15.11 26.14 9.25
CA SER A 87 15.56 25.49 8.00
C SER A 87 14.90 24.13 7.77
N GLU A 88 14.66 23.35 8.82
CA GLU A 88 13.96 22.07 8.72
C GLU A 88 12.51 22.32 8.33
N LEU A 89 11.84 23.23 9.02
CA LEU A 89 10.43 23.54 8.76
C LEU A 89 10.23 24.13 7.36
N GLU A 90 11.07 25.09 6.95
CA GLU A 90 11.03 25.66 5.61
C GLU A 90 11.22 24.58 4.52
N SER A 91 12.15 23.66 4.72
CA SER A 91 12.39 22.56 3.79
C SER A 91 11.20 21.62 3.69
N LEU A 92 10.56 21.29 4.83
CA LEU A 92 9.44 20.36 4.87
C LEU A 92 8.19 20.95 4.24
N VAL A 93 7.88 22.22 4.47
CA VAL A 93 6.69 22.86 3.89
C VAL A 93 6.77 23.05 2.37
N ARG A 94 7.97 22.99 1.79
CA ARG A 94 8.20 22.99 0.33
C ARG A 94 7.95 21.64 -0.32
N ILE A 95 7.72 20.59 0.44
CA ILE A 95 7.34 19.27 -0.10
C ILE A 95 5.97 19.38 -0.78
N THR A 96 5.88 19.00 -2.04
CA THR A 96 4.66 18.94 -2.83
C THR A 96 4.47 17.52 -3.36
N ASP A 97 3.27 17.17 -3.81
CA ASP A 97 2.99 15.87 -4.41
C ASP A 97 3.91 15.53 -5.60
N GLN A 98 4.47 16.55 -6.25
CA GLN A 98 5.36 16.38 -7.40
C GLN A 98 6.82 16.10 -7.02
N ASN A 99 7.28 16.58 -5.86
CA ASN A 99 8.65 16.41 -5.40
C ASN A 99 8.77 15.49 -4.18
N TRP A 100 7.67 14.92 -3.74
CA TRP A 100 7.64 13.96 -2.66
C TRP A 100 8.11 12.59 -3.15
N VAL A 101 9.40 12.45 -3.33
CA VAL A 101 10.05 11.18 -3.64
C VAL A 101 10.92 10.81 -2.46
N ASN A 102 10.38 9.98 -1.55
CA ASN A 102 11.13 9.35 -0.44
C ASN A 102 12.11 10.31 0.25
N PHE A 103 11.58 11.30 0.95
CA PHE A 103 12.39 12.21 1.75
C PHE A 103 13.04 11.41 2.89
N GLN A 104 14.36 11.35 2.87
CA GLN A 104 15.13 10.76 3.96
C GLN A 104 15.22 11.77 5.10
N VAL A 105 14.62 11.42 6.23
CA VAL A 105 14.75 12.14 7.47
C VAL A 105 15.90 11.50 8.23
N GLY A 106 16.99 12.19 8.42
CA GLY A 106 18.18 11.66 9.09
C GLY A 106 18.80 12.67 10.01
N GLU A 107 19.69 12.19 10.89
CA GLU A 107 20.41 13.03 11.87
C GLU A 107 21.15 14.23 11.24
N GLU A 108 21.63 14.08 9.99
CA GLU A 108 22.36 15.15 9.29
C GLU A 108 21.45 16.15 8.57
N GLY A 109 20.24 15.72 8.18
CA GLY A 109 19.32 16.56 7.41
C GLY A 109 18.21 17.20 8.24
N TRP A 110 17.54 16.40 9.05
CA TRP A 110 16.41 16.85 9.90
C TRP A 110 16.47 16.19 11.28
N PRO A 111 17.43 16.58 12.12
CA PRO A 111 17.68 15.92 13.39
C PRO A 111 16.51 16.00 14.37
N THR A 112 15.78 17.13 14.39
CA THR A 112 14.67 17.29 15.34
C THR A 112 13.45 16.50 14.92
N LEU A 113 13.12 16.43 13.62
CA LEU A 113 12.05 15.59 13.11
C LEU A 113 12.39 14.10 13.26
N TYR A 114 13.67 13.76 13.08
CA TYR A 114 14.14 12.40 13.31
C TYR A 114 13.89 11.94 14.75
N ALA A 115 14.23 12.77 15.72
CA ALA A 115 14.03 12.47 17.14
C ALA A 115 12.55 12.28 17.49
N GLU A 116 11.67 13.11 16.98
CA GLU A 116 10.22 12.97 17.20
C GLU A 116 9.65 11.69 16.58
N LEU A 117 10.09 11.34 15.36
CA LEU A 117 9.68 10.09 14.71
C LEU A 117 10.19 8.85 15.47
N GLU A 118 11.42 8.92 16.00
CA GLU A 118 12.01 7.85 16.80
C GLU A 118 11.23 7.65 18.12
N GLU A 119 10.88 8.74 18.80
CA GLU A 119 10.08 8.69 20.02
C GLU A 119 8.69 8.13 19.74
N HIS A 120 8.05 8.59 18.67
CA HIS A 120 6.74 8.10 18.25
C HIS A 120 6.75 6.59 17.93
N ALA A 121 7.82 6.10 17.31
CA ALA A 121 8.01 4.68 17.01
C ALA A 121 8.43 3.82 18.23
N GLY A 122 8.51 4.40 19.43
CA GLY A 122 8.93 3.70 20.64
C GLY A 122 10.43 3.36 20.68
N GLY A 123 11.27 4.11 19.95
CA GLY A 123 12.72 3.93 19.94
C GLY A 123 13.21 2.77 19.07
N GLU A 124 12.36 2.16 18.26
CA GLU A 124 12.69 1.01 17.40
C GLU A 124 12.78 1.35 15.91
N LEU A 125 13.21 2.55 15.53
CA LEU A 125 13.45 2.85 14.11
C LEU A 125 14.62 2.03 13.59
N ARG A 126 14.31 0.99 12.79
CA ARG A 126 15.32 0.20 12.07
C ARG A 126 15.65 0.90 10.75
N GLY A 127 16.68 1.72 10.77
CA GLY A 127 17.17 2.43 9.59
C GLY A 127 16.82 3.92 9.59
N THR A 128 17.22 4.62 8.56
CA THR A 128 16.89 6.03 8.37
C THR A 128 15.41 6.17 8.04
N PRO A 129 14.59 6.86 8.86
CA PRO A 129 13.19 7.06 8.54
C PRO A 129 13.05 7.83 7.23
N GLN A 130 12.08 7.42 6.45
CA GLN A 130 11.74 8.06 5.18
C GLN A 130 10.29 8.50 5.24
N LEU A 131 10.04 9.79 5.01
CA LEU A 131 8.69 10.25 4.76
C LEU A 131 8.24 9.75 3.38
N ASN A 132 7.13 9.01 3.36
CA ASN A 132 6.61 8.39 2.16
C ASN A 132 5.23 8.97 1.81
N ALA A 133 5.09 9.52 0.61
CA ALA A 133 3.82 10.06 0.12
C ALA A 133 2.65 9.06 0.15
N SER A 134 2.94 7.76 0.10
CA SER A 134 1.93 6.69 0.16
C SER A 134 1.49 6.36 1.60
N SER A 135 2.22 6.81 2.62
CA SER A 135 1.87 6.63 4.02
C SER A 135 0.88 7.70 4.46
N PRO A 136 -0.30 7.32 4.97
CA PRO A 136 -1.26 8.30 5.51
C PRO A 136 -0.68 9.11 6.67
N PHE A 137 0.06 8.46 7.57
CA PHE A 137 0.72 9.12 8.70
C PHE A 137 1.72 10.19 8.24
N ASP A 138 2.63 9.85 7.31
CA ASP A 138 3.65 10.78 6.84
C ASP A 138 3.05 11.99 6.11
N ARG A 139 1.96 11.76 5.36
CA ARG A 139 1.18 12.85 4.78
C ARG A 139 0.61 13.76 5.85
N GLY A 140 0.08 13.18 6.91
CA GLY A 140 -0.37 13.92 8.07
C GLY A 140 0.74 14.77 8.67
N VAL A 141 1.94 14.25 8.87
CA VAL A 141 3.09 14.98 9.41
C VAL A 141 3.39 16.23 8.56
N VAL A 142 3.47 16.09 7.25
CA VAL A 142 3.72 17.23 6.34
C VAL A 142 2.59 18.24 6.36
N GLU A 143 1.34 17.78 6.39
CA GLU A 143 0.17 18.66 6.48
C GLU A 143 0.15 19.44 7.80
N GLY A 144 0.39 18.76 8.93
CA GLY A 144 0.43 19.39 10.25
C GLY A 144 1.54 20.44 10.38
N ALA A 145 2.73 20.13 9.90
CA ALA A 145 3.84 21.08 9.87
C ALA A 145 3.53 22.30 8.99
N ARG A 146 2.89 22.09 7.86
CA ARG A 146 2.45 23.17 6.96
C ARG A 146 1.38 24.06 7.59
N ASP A 147 0.42 23.45 8.28
CA ASP A 147 -0.61 24.22 9.00
C ASP A 147 0.01 25.10 10.10
N ALA A 148 0.97 24.55 10.84
CA ALA A 148 1.71 25.31 11.85
C ALA A 148 2.48 26.49 11.21
N TRP A 149 3.21 26.25 10.11
CA TRP A 149 3.93 27.28 9.37
C TRP A 149 3.03 28.44 8.94
N LEU A 150 1.87 28.11 8.37
CA LEU A 150 0.90 29.11 7.92
C LEU A 150 0.24 29.90 9.07
N ALA A 151 0.23 29.33 10.28
CA ALA A 151 -0.33 29.94 11.47
C ALA A 151 0.68 30.81 12.23
N LEU A 152 1.99 30.66 11.95
CA LEU A 152 3.01 31.48 12.56
C LEU A 152 2.89 32.95 12.08
N PRO A 153 2.97 33.94 12.97
CA PRO A 153 3.05 35.33 12.54
C PRO A 153 4.31 35.52 11.70
N GLU A 154 4.24 36.48 10.75
CA GLU A 154 5.31 36.76 9.78
C GLU A 154 6.69 36.67 10.42
N LEU A 155 7.50 35.71 9.96
CA LEU A 155 8.89 35.53 10.33
C LEU A 155 9.80 36.45 9.49
N ASP A 156 9.18 37.34 8.71
CA ASP A 156 9.88 38.30 7.84
C ASP A 156 10.35 39.52 8.66
N ASP A 157 11.63 39.50 9.00
CA ASP A 157 12.45 40.66 9.21
C ASP A 157 13.84 40.49 8.60
#